data_a47a590df7505321e3cbaa81f3263faf
#
_entry.id   a47a590df7505321e3cbaa81f3263faf
#
_cell.length_a   1.000
_cell.length_b   1.000
_cell.length_c   1.000
_cell.angle_alpha   90.00
_cell.angle_beta   90.00
_cell.angle_gamma   90.00
#
_symmetry.space_group_name_H-M   'P 1'
#
loop_
_entity.id
_entity.type
_entity.pdbx_description
1 polymer ?
#
loop_
_entity_poly.entity_id
_entity_poly.type
_entity_poly.pdbx_seq_one_letter_code
_entity_poly.pdbx_strand_id
1 'polypeptide(L)'
;TKAVGQVFIDLFREGLIYRGRRMVNWCPVSLTALSDEEVIMTEQKSKLYTVLYKLEDGSGALHVATTRPETIMADVAVAVNPKDPRYAHLIGKNVMRPLNPTPIPIIGDEYVEIEFGTGALKITPAHDKADFEIGRKFNLEIIDILTPDGHINCPEVPELHGMDRFDARRNSVEMLEASGLMVNIEDYDNKVGFSERANVPIEPRLSMQWFLKYPCVKEAADAVAGGDITF
;
A
#
# COMPACT_ATOMS: atom_id res chain seq x y z
N THR A 1 -6.54 15.49 33.76
CA THR A 1 -6.36 16.34 32.55
C THR A 1 -5.11 17.23 32.65
N LYS A 2 -4.90 17.96 33.76
CA LYS A 2 -3.73 18.86 33.90
C LYS A 2 -2.40 18.09 33.91
N ALA A 3 -2.34 16.95 34.63
CA ALA A 3 -1.16 16.09 34.68
C ALA A 3 -0.83 15.49 33.28
N VAL A 4 -1.86 14.98 32.58
CA VAL A 4 -1.68 14.43 31.22
C VAL A 4 -1.18 15.51 30.25
N GLY A 5 -1.73 16.72 30.32
CA GLY A 5 -1.27 17.83 29.51
C GLY A 5 0.19 18.22 29.80
N GLN A 6 0.62 18.17 31.07
CA GLN A 6 2.01 18.44 31.45
C GLN A 6 2.96 17.38 30.87
N VAL A 7 2.63 16.09 31.02
CA VAL A 7 3.43 14.98 30.47
C VAL A 7 3.53 15.08 28.94
N PHE A 8 2.44 15.40 28.25
CA PHE A 8 2.47 15.62 26.80
C PHE A 8 3.44 16.74 26.41
N ILE A 9 3.39 17.87 27.10
CA ILE A 9 4.26 19.02 26.84
C ILE A 9 5.73 18.67 27.08
N ASP A 10 6.03 17.96 28.17
CA ASP A 10 7.39 17.58 28.52
C ASP A 10 7.97 16.61 27.48
N LEU A 11 7.23 15.55 27.11
CA LEU A 11 7.63 14.60 26.05
C LEU A 11 7.76 15.27 24.68
N PHE A 12 6.92 16.26 24.38
CA PHE A 12 7.05 17.05 23.15
C PHE A 12 8.32 17.89 23.13
N ARG A 13 8.66 18.54 24.26
CA ARG A 13 9.90 19.33 24.40
C ARG A 13 11.16 18.47 24.29
N GLU A 14 11.08 17.23 24.76
CA GLU A 14 12.15 16.23 24.63
C GLU A 14 12.24 15.64 23.20
N GLY A 15 11.30 15.97 22.31
CA GLY A 15 11.27 15.47 20.94
C GLY A 15 10.80 14.00 20.83
N LEU A 16 10.24 13.44 21.90
CA LEU A 16 9.68 12.10 21.94
C LEU A 16 8.28 12.09 21.35
N ILE A 17 7.45 13.10 21.63
CA ILE A 17 6.17 13.31 20.92
C ILE A 17 6.43 14.25 19.74
N TYR A 18 5.97 13.85 18.57
CA TYR A 18 6.09 14.66 17.36
C TYR A 18 4.86 14.49 16.48
N ARG A 19 4.66 15.48 15.61
CA ARG A 19 3.63 15.42 14.56
C ARG A 19 4.32 15.11 13.24
N GLY A 20 3.81 14.11 12.53
CA GLY A 20 4.41 13.68 11.27
C GLY A 20 3.41 12.99 10.34
N ARG A 21 3.75 12.96 9.06
CA ARG A 21 3.00 12.20 8.04
C ARG A 21 3.55 10.79 7.96
N ARG A 22 2.70 9.81 8.25
CA ARG A 22 3.06 8.39 8.16
C ARG A 22 1.91 7.57 7.59
N MET A 23 2.24 6.37 7.11
CA MET A 23 1.27 5.35 6.76
C MET A 23 0.57 4.85 8.02
N VAL A 24 -0.75 4.93 8.04
CA VAL A 24 -1.61 4.48 9.15
C VAL A 24 -2.70 3.56 8.63
N ASN A 25 -3.27 2.74 9.50
CA ASN A 25 -4.55 2.10 9.22
C ASN A 25 -5.65 3.15 9.33
N TRP A 26 -6.45 3.30 8.29
CA TRP A 26 -7.48 4.31 8.21
C TRP A 26 -8.87 3.69 8.06
N CYS A 27 -9.83 4.14 8.86
CA CYS A 27 -11.23 3.77 8.71
C CYS A 27 -11.96 4.80 7.86
N PRO A 28 -12.42 4.44 6.63
CA PRO A 28 -13.06 5.40 5.73
C PRO A 28 -14.48 5.81 6.17
N VAL A 29 -15.10 5.06 7.09
CA VAL A 29 -16.43 5.39 7.63
C VAL A 29 -16.33 6.30 8.85
N SER A 30 -15.46 5.98 9.82
CA SER A 30 -15.28 6.84 10.99
C SER A 30 -14.35 8.02 10.76
N LEU A 31 -13.65 8.04 9.60
CA LEU A 31 -12.69 9.07 9.21
C LEU A 31 -11.58 9.27 10.25
N THR A 32 -11.09 8.16 10.79
CA THR A 32 -10.05 8.15 11.83
C THR A 32 -8.93 7.16 11.53
N ALA A 33 -7.73 7.46 12.02
CA ALA A 33 -6.68 6.47 12.14
C ALA A 33 -7.05 5.42 13.21
N LEU A 34 -6.57 4.20 13.00
CA LEU A 34 -6.73 3.06 13.90
C LEU A 34 -5.36 2.58 14.37
N SER A 35 -5.26 2.12 15.61
CA SER A 35 -4.11 1.35 16.06
C SER A 35 -4.13 -0.06 15.42
N ASP A 36 -3.01 -0.79 15.54
CA ASP A 36 -2.97 -2.15 15.00
C ASP A 36 -3.92 -3.09 15.75
N GLU A 37 -4.16 -2.86 17.05
CA GLU A 37 -5.10 -3.63 17.89
C GLU A 37 -6.57 -3.43 17.48
N GLU A 38 -6.91 -2.30 16.86
CA GLU A 38 -8.26 -1.99 16.37
C GLU A 38 -8.52 -2.55 14.96
N VAL A 39 -7.55 -3.28 14.40
CA VAL A 39 -7.66 -3.91 13.08
C VAL A 39 -7.86 -5.41 13.24
N ILE A 40 -9.05 -5.89 12.86
CA ILE A 40 -9.41 -7.30 12.89
C ILE A 40 -9.11 -7.93 11.54
N MET A 41 -8.12 -8.85 11.50
CA MET A 41 -7.79 -9.57 10.28
C MET A 41 -8.85 -10.64 9.98
N THR A 42 -9.54 -10.50 8.86
CA THR A 42 -10.66 -11.36 8.44
C THR A 42 -10.35 -12.05 7.12
N GLU A 43 -10.58 -13.36 7.04
CA GLU A 43 -10.47 -14.10 5.78
C GLU A 43 -11.58 -13.65 4.82
N GLN A 44 -11.18 -13.31 3.60
CA GLN A 44 -12.07 -12.84 2.55
C GLN A 44 -11.84 -13.63 1.26
N LYS A 45 -12.94 -14.04 0.65
CA LYS A 45 -12.91 -14.51 -0.75
C LYS A 45 -12.80 -13.31 -1.67
N SER A 46 -11.75 -13.27 -2.43
CA SER A 46 -11.36 -12.17 -3.29
C SER A 46 -11.02 -12.70 -4.69
N LYS A 47 -10.53 -11.83 -5.54
CA LYS A 47 -9.98 -12.19 -6.85
C LYS A 47 -8.55 -11.67 -6.95
N LEU A 48 -7.70 -12.43 -7.63
CA LEU A 48 -6.39 -12.01 -8.06
C LEU A 48 -6.45 -11.72 -9.56
N TYR A 49 -6.07 -10.52 -9.92
CA TYR A 49 -6.12 -10.01 -11.28
C TYR A 49 -4.71 -9.96 -11.86
N THR A 50 -4.46 -10.63 -12.96
CA THR A 50 -3.18 -10.53 -13.69
C THR A 50 -3.33 -9.54 -14.84
N VAL A 51 -2.54 -8.47 -14.80
CA VAL A 51 -2.61 -7.33 -15.71
C VAL A 51 -1.30 -7.18 -16.48
N LEU A 52 -1.39 -6.83 -17.77
CA LEU A 52 -0.24 -6.52 -18.62
C LEU A 52 0.23 -5.10 -18.44
N TYR A 53 1.51 -4.94 -18.10
CA TYR A 53 2.25 -3.69 -18.14
C TYR A 53 3.19 -3.74 -19.34
N LYS A 54 2.82 -3.10 -20.45
CA LYS A 54 3.60 -3.11 -21.69
C LYS A 54 4.90 -2.34 -21.49
N LEU A 55 6.01 -2.87 -21.98
CA LEU A 55 7.28 -2.13 -22.02
C LEU A 55 7.11 -0.87 -22.89
N GLU A 56 7.69 0.25 -22.46
CA GLU A 56 7.63 1.53 -23.18
C GLU A 56 8.22 1.42 -24.59
N ASP A 57 9.27 0.61 -24.75
CA ASP A 57 9.93 0.37 -26.03
C ASP A 57 9.16 -0.60 -26.96
N GLY A 58 8.02 -1.12 -26.54
CA GLY A 58 7.20 -2.06 -27.29
C GLY A 58 7.79 -3.47 -27.42
N SER A 59 8.91 -3.78 -26.77
CA SER A 59 9.60 -5.07 -26.91
C SER A 59 8.94 -6.23 -26.13
N GLY A 60 7.90 -5.96 -25.32
CA GLY A 60 7.23 -6.97 -24.53
C GLY A 60 6.32 -6.38 -23.46
N ALA A 61 6.04 -7.18 -22.42
CA ALA A 61 5.24 -6.76 -21.28
C ALA A 61 5.61 -7.56 -20.02
N LEU A 62 5.34 -7.01 -18.86
CA LEU A 62 5.34 -7.71 -17.58
C LEU A 62 3.90 -8.08 -17.21
N HIS A 63 3.75 -9.25 -16.60
CA HIS A 63 2.50 -9.66 -15.96
C HIS A 63 2.58 -9.27 -14.49
N VAL A 64 1.63 -8.50 -14.01
CA VAL A 64 1.56 -8.04 -12.61
C VAL A 64 0.27 -8.55 -12.00
N ALA A 65 0.36 -9.25 -10.87
CA ALA A 65 -0.79 -9.74 -10.15
C ALA A 65 -1.19 -8.77 -9.02
N THR A 66 -2.48 -8.46 -8.90
CA THR A 66 -3.01 -7.57 -7.87
C THR A 66 -4.41 -7.98 -7.42
N THR A 67 -4.72 -7.77 -6.14
CA THR A 67 -6.10 -7.85 -5.62
C THR A 67 -6.82 -6.50 -5.67
N ARG A 68 -6.11 -5.42 -6.05
CA ARG A 68 -6.59 -4.03 -5.99
C ARG A 68 -6.39 -3.28 -7.31
N PRO A 69 -7.08 -3.68 -8.40
CA PRO A 69 -6.94 -3.03 -9.70
C PRO A 69 -7.35 -1.55 -9.68
N GLU A 70 -8.19 -1.13 -8.75
CA GLU A 70 -8.58 0.27 -8.56
C GLU A 70 -7.42 1.20 -8.18
N THR A 71 -6.30 0.64 -7.68
CA THR A 71 -5.13 1.46 -7.30
C THR A 71 -4.06 1.56 -8.38
N ILE A 72 -4.21 0.86 -9.51
CA ILE A 72 -3.23 0.86 -10.61
C ILE A 72 -2.90 2.27 -11.11
N MET A 73 -3.87 3.17 -11.08
CA MET A 73 -3.69 4.57 -11.49
C MET A 73 -2.64 5.33 -10.65
N ALA A 74 -2.32 4.83 -9.46
CA ALA A 74 -1.32 5.41 -8.55
C ALA A 74 0.00 4.63 -8.51
N ASP A 75 0.19 3.65 -9.40
CA ASP A 75 1.45 2.93 -9.48
C ASP A 75 2.57 3.84 -9.98
N VAL A 76 3.71 3.79 -9.31
CA VAL A 76 4.88 4.63 -9.60
C VAL A 76 6.10 3.83 -10.02
N ALA A 77 6.06 2.50 -9.89
CA ALA A 77 7.07 1.58 -10.36
C ALA A 77 6.50 0.15 -10.46
N VAL A 78 7.23 -0.74 -11.12
CA VAL A 78 7.09 -2.19 -10.98
C VAL A 78 8.40 -2.73 -10.42
N ALA A 79 8.33 -3.46 -9.30
CA ALA A 79 9.49 -4.09 -8.70
C ALA A 79 9.60 -5.56 -9.14
N VAL A 80 10.84 -6.00 -9.38
CA VAL A 80 11.19 -7.39 -9.68
C VAL A 80 12.39 -7.81 -8.84
N ASN A 81 12.55 -9.10 -8.57
CA ASN A 81 13.73 -9.56 -7.86
C ASN A 81 14.96 -9.51 -8.78
N PRO A 82 16.07 -8.87 -8.37
CA PRO A 82 17.28 -8.78 -9.20
C PRO A 82 17.90 -10.15 -9.57
N LYS A 83 17.55 -11.19 -8.81
CA LYS A 83 18.02 -12.57 -9.02
C LYS A 83 17.06 -13.38 -9.92
N ASP A 84 15.91 -12.81 -10.31
CA ASP A 84 14.97 -13.48 -11.20
C ASP A 84 15.45 -13.39 -12.66
N PRO A 85 15.86 -14.50 -13.30
CA PRO A 85 16.37 -14.49 -14.66
C PRO A 85 15.32 -14.06 -15.68
N ARG A 86 14.02 -14.14 -15.35
CA ARG A 86 12.95 -13.71 -16.24
C ARG A 86 12.93 -12.20 -16.42
N TYR A 87 13.29 -11.43 -15.39
CA TYR A 87 13.05 -9.99 -15.33
C TYR A 87 14.30 -9.15 -15.01
N ALA A 88 15.38 -9.73 -14.50
CA ALA A 88 16.59 -9.00 -14.10
C ALA A 88 17.14 -8.08 -15.22
N HIS A 89 17.02 -8.50 -16.48
CA HIS A 89 17.48 -7.75 -17.63
C HIS A 89 16.58 -6.55 -18.00
N LEU A 90 15.42 -6.42 -17.37
CA LEU A 90 14.47 -5.33 -17.57
C LEU A 90 14.63 -4.19 -16.54
N ILE A 91 15.41 -4.41 -15.48
CA ILE A 91 15.65 -3.39 -14.45
C ILE A 91 16.28 -2.15 -15.10
N GLY A 92 15.69 -0.99 -14.79
CA GLY A 92 16.08 0.31 -15.38
C GLY A 92 15.36 0.67 -16.68
N LYS A 93 14.57 -0.24 -17.27
CA LYS A 93 13.61 0.09 -18.31
C LYS A 93 12.31 0.63 -17.72
N ASN A 94 11.40 1.11 -18.59
CA ASN A 94 10.07 1.55 -18.19
C ASN A 94 8.98 0.62 -18.72
N VAL A 95 7.89 0.55 -17.97
CA VAL A 95 6.60 0.04 -18.43
C VAL A 95 5.57 1.15 -18.49
N MET A 96 4.57 0.97 -19.33
CA MET A 96 3.41 1.86 -19.38
C MET A 96 2.38 1.42 -18.32
N ARG A 97 2.10 2.31 -17.38
CA ARG A 97 1.04 2.11 -16.38
C ARG A 97 -0.30 1.95 -17.08
N PRO A 98 -1.11 0.92 -16.75
CA PRO A 98 -2.47 0.78 -17.27
C PRO A 98 -3.42 1.89 -16.76
N LEU A 99 -4.60 2.00 -17.38
CA LEU A 99 -5.72 2.90 -17.09
C LEU A 99 -5.43 4.39 -17.34
N ASN A 100 -4.34 4.95 -16.84
CA ASN A 100 -3.84 6.29 -17.18
C ASN A 100 -2.38 6.18 -17.65
N PRO A 101 -2.14 5.90 -18.93
CA PRO A 101 -0.84 5.55 -19.47
C PRO A 101 0.25 6.58 -19.15
N THR A 102 1.24 6.15 -18.38
CA THR A 102 2.41 6.95 -17.98
C THR A 102 3.59 6.00 -17.87
N PRO A 103 4.79 6.35 -18.37
CA PRO A 103 5.98 5.54 -18.16
C PRO A 103 6.36 5.50 -16.68
N ILE A 104 6.52 4.30 -16.12
CA ILE A 104 6.99 4.07 -14.76
C ILE A 104 8.16 3.08 -14.77
N PRO A 105 9.19 3.24 -13.91
CA PRO A 105 10.39 2.44 -13.95
C PRO A 105 10.18 1.02 -13.45
N ILE A 106 10.97 0.09 -14.00
CA ILE A 106 11.18 -1.24 -13.42
C ILE A 106 12.36 -1.15 -12.47
N ILE A 107 12.14 -1.47 -11.19
CA ILE A 107 13.15 -1.43 -10.14
C ILE A 107 13.49 -2.82 -9.64
N GLY A 108 14.72 -3.00 -9.16
CA GLY A 108 15.17 -4.26 -8.56
C GLY A 108 15.06 -4.23 -7.04
N ASP A 109 14.24 -5.10 -6.43
CA ASP A 109 14.15 -5.24 -4.99
C ASP A 109 14.06 -6.70 -4.57
N GLU A 110 14.90 -7.14 -3.62
CA GLU A 110 14.89 -8.50 -3.08
C GLU A 110 13.65 -8.81 -2.22
N TYR A 111 12.84 -7.81 -1.88
CA TYR A 111 11.53 -8.01 -1.25
C TYR A 111 10.57 -8.81 -2.13
N VAL A 112 10.72 -8.73 -3.46
CA VAL A 112 9.87 -9.46 -4.40
C VAL A 112 10.25 -10.94 -4.39
N GLU A 113 9.31 -11.80 -4.00
CA GLU A 113 9.50 -13.24 -4.03
C GLU A 113 9.35 -13.78 -5.46
N ILE A 114 10.38 -14.48 -5.95
CA ILE A 114 10.47 -14.97 -7.35
C ILE A 114 9.31 -15.91 -7.69
N GLU A 115 8.94 -16.79 -6.76
CA GLU A 115 7.93 -17.84 -6.96
C GLU A 115 6.51 -17.38 -6.55
N PHE A 116 6.34 -16.19 -5.99
CA PHE A 116 5.04 -15.69 -5.61
C PHE A 116 4.36 -14.94 -6.76
N GLY A 117 3.13 -15.34 -7.10
CA GLY A 117 2.35 -14.73 -8.17
C GLY A 117 3.10 -14.76 -9.50
N THR A 118 3.30 -13.57 -10.10
CA THR A 118 4.02 -13.42 -11.37
C THR A 118 5.52 -13.15 -11.19
N GLY A 119 5.99 -12.90 -9.97
CA GLY A 119 7.35 -12.43 -9.69
C GLY A 119 7.58 -10.94 -10.02
N ALA A 120 6.51 -10.21 -10.32
CA ALA A 120 6.53 -8.76 -10.55
C ALA A 120 5.46 -8.09 -9.67
N LEU A 121 5.86 -7.07 -8.91
CA LEU A 121 5.05 -6.36 -7.93
C LEU A 121 4.86 -4.90 -8.37
N LYS A 122 3.62 -4.45 -8.49
CA LYS A 122 3.31 -3.03 -8.66
C LYS A 122 3.64 -2.27 -7.37
N ILE A 123 4.14 -1.07 -7.46
CA ILE A 123 4.50 -0.24 -6.31
C ILE A 123 3.58 0.97 -6.24
N THR A 124 2.74 1.01 -5.21
CA THR A 124 1.73 2.06 -4.95
C THR A 124 1.92 2.64 -3.54
N PRO A 125 2.89 3.52 -3.31
CA PRO A 125 3.32 3.93 -1.97
C PRO A 125 2.25 4.61 -1.12
N ALA A 126 1.21 5.18 -1.74
CA ALA A 126 0.12 5.83 -0.99
C ALA A 126 -0.89 4.82 -0.42
N HIS A 127 -0.96 3.58 -0.94
CA HIS A 127 -2.07 2.65 -0.71
C HIS A 127 -1.66 1.27 -0.21
N ASP A 128 -0.36 1.07 0.06
CA ASP A 128 0.19 -0.14 0.66
C ASP A 128 1.38 0.18 1.57
N LYS A 129 1.46 -0.51 2.73
CA LYS A 129 2.53 -0.28 3.72
C LYS A 129 3.90 -0.75 3.23
N ALA A 130 3.97 -1.90 2.57
CA ALA A 130 5.21 -2.44 2.03
C ALA A 130 5.70 -1.61 0.84
N ASP A 131 4.79 -1.24 -0.05
CA ASP A 131 5.09 -0.37 -1.19
C ASP A 131 5.58 1.01 -0.74
N PHE A 132 5.07 1.52 0.39
CA PHE A 132 5.54 2.78 0.96
C PHE A 132 7.01 2.71 1.38
N GLU A 133 7.45 1.61 2.03
CA GLU A 133 8.86 1.45 2.41
C GLU A 133 9.77 1.26 1.18
N ILE A 134 9.31 0.52 0.17
CA ILE A 134 10.02 0.40 -1.12
C ILE A 134 10.09 1.79 -1.80
N GLY A 135 8.98 2.52 -1.84
CA GLY A 135 8.92 3.87 -2.37
C GLY A 135 9.93 4.83 -1.71
N ARG A 136 10.06 4.76 -0.39
CA ARG A 136 11.08 5.52 0.36
C ARG A 136 12.51 5.12 0.00
N LYS A 137 12.77 3.81 -0.10
CA LYS A 137 14.09 3.25 -0.46
C LYS A 137 14.57 3.75 -1.83
N PHE A 138 13.66 3.82 -2.80
CA PHE A 138 13.97 4.24 -4.17
C PHE A 138 13.62 5.71 -4.46
N ASN A 139 13.19 6.47 -3.44
CA ASN A 139 12.75 7.86 -3.58
C ASN A 139 11.69 8.05 -4.67
N LEU A 140 10.70 7.17 -4.71
CA LEU A 140 9.61 7.21 -5.67
C LEU A 140 8.56 8.26 -5.27
N GLU A 141 7.83 8.74 -6.26
CA GLU A 141 6.68 9.62 -6.05
C GLU A 141 5.58 8.93 -5.22
N ILE A 142 4.77 9.72 -4.53
CA ILE A 142 3.62 9.25 -3.77
C ILE A 142 2.36 9.86 -4.36
N ILE A 143 1.59 9.05 -5.07
CA ILE A 143 0.33 9.44 -5.71
C ILE A 143 -0.82 8.91 -4.85
N ASP A 144 -1.55 9.81 -4.17
CA ASP A 144 -2.72 9.46 -3.35
C ASP A 144 -4.00 9.70 -4.16
N ILE A 145 -4.68 8.62 -4.53
CA ILE A 145 -5.91 8.64 -5.33
C ILE A 145 -7.17 8.29 -4.52
N LEU A 146 -7.08 8.23 -3.19
CA LEU A 146 -8.26 7.98 -2.36
C LEU A 146 -8.56 9.18 -1.46
N THR A 147 -9.81 9.61 -1.47
CA THR A 147 -10.33 10.54 -0.46
C THR A 147 -10.39 9.87 0.92
N PRO A 148 -10.52 10.63 2.01
CA PRO A 148 -10.62 10.05 3.36
C PRO A 148 -11.79 9.07 3.53
N ASP A 149 -12.87 9.24 2.80
CA ASP A 149 -14.06 8.37 2.82
C ASP A 149 -14.00 7.21 1.80
N GLY A 150 -12.85 7.04 1.13
CA GLY A 150 -12.59 5.89 0.27
C GLY A 150 -13.13 6.00 -1.16
N HIS A 151 -13.39 7.21 -1.66
CA HIS A 151 -13.73 7.44 -3.06
C HIS A 151 -12.48 7.74 -3.88
N ILE A 152 -12.53 7.42 -5.17
CA ILE A 152 -11.42 7.68 -6.11
C ILE A 152 -11.29 9.19 -6.38
N ASN A 153 -10.09 9.70 -6.21
CA ASN A 153 -9.72 11.08 -6.55
C ASN A 153 -8.62 11.08 -7.63
N CYS A 154 -9.01 10.76 -8.85
CA CYS A 154 -8.13 10.70 -10.02
C CYS A 154 -8.84 11.36 -11.21
N PRO A 155 -8.78 12.70 -11.35
CA PRO A 155 -9.43 13.42 -12.46
C PRO A 155 -8.93 13.00 -13.84
N GLU A 156 -7.74 12.44 -13.93
CA GLU A 156 -7.11 11.93 -15.16
C GLU A 156 -7.83 10.69 -15.72
N VAL A 157 -8.66 10.02 -14.89
CA VAL A 157 -9.52 8.91 -15.28
C VAL A 157 -10.95 9.22 -14.88
N PRO A 158 -11.67 10.05 -15.67
CA PRO A 158 -12.99 10.54 -15.31
C PRO A 158 -14.02 9.44 -15.07
N GLU A 159 -13.84 8.28 -15.72
CA GLU A 159 -14.72 7.10 -15.58
C GLU A 159 -14.70 6.52 -14.18
N LEU A 160 -13.61 6.72 -13.42
CA LEU A 160 -13.46 6.20 -12.06
C LEU A 160 -13.53 7.31 -11.01
N HIS A 161 -13.29 8.57 -11.39
CA HIS A 161 -13.26 9.70 -10.48
C HIS A 161 -14.58 9.87 -9.72
N GLY A 162 -14.50 9.99 -8.38
CA GLY A 162 -15.66 10.13 -7.50
C GLY A 162 -16.39 8.83 -7.15
N MET A 163 -16.00 7.68 -7.71
CA MET A 163 -16.61 6.40 -7.36
C MET A 163 -16.11 5.88 -6.00
N ASP A 164 -16.97 5.13 -5.30
CA ASP A 164 -16.51 4.27 -4.19
C ASP A 164 -15.44 3.29 -4.69
N ARG A 165 -14.45 3.01 -3.86
CA ARG A 165 -13.30 2.17 -4.23
C ARG A 165 -13.65 0.75 -4.70
N PHE A 166 -14.75 0.17 -4.20
CA PHE A 166 -15.18 -1.17 -4.62
C PHE A 166 -15.92 -1.14 -5.97
N ASP A 167 -16.68 -0.06 -6.23
CA ASP A 167 -17.28 0.18 -7.54
C ASP A 167 -16.20 0.47 -8.57
N ALA A 168 -15.23 1.30 -8.21
CA ALA A 168 -14.07 1.58 -9.03
C ALA A 168 -13.25 0.32 -9.34
N ARG A 169 -13.12 -0.62 -8.39
CA ARG A 169 -12.48 -1.92 -8.62
C ARG A 169 -13.16 -2.68 -9.74
N ARG A 170 -14.49 -2.79 -9.72
CA ARG A 170 -15.26 -3.48 -10.78
C ARG A 170 -15.08 -2.79 -12.13
N ASN A 171 -15.23 -1.48 -12.17
CA ASN A 171 -15.08 -0.71 -13.40
C ASN A 171 -13.63 -0.74 -13.94
N SER A 172 -12.62 -0.73 -13.06
CA SER A 172 -11.22 -0.91 -13.47
C SER A 172 -10.98 -2.25 -14.17
N VAL A 173 -11.60 -3.33 -13.68
CA VAL A 173 -11.54 -4.64 -14.33
C VAL A 173 -12.15 -4.58 -15.74
N GLU A 174 -13.35 -4.02 -15.89
CA GLU A 174 -14.02 -3.87 -17.19
C GLU A 174 -13.18 -3.03 -18.17
N MET A 175 -12.58 -1.94 -17.70
CA MET A 175 -11.69 -1.11 -18.52
C MET A 175 -10.42 -1.85 -18.96
N LEU A 176 -9.83 -2.66 -18.06
CA LEU A 176 -8.66 -3.48 -18.36
C LEU A 176 -8.98 -4.60 -19.36
N GLU A 177 -10.16 -5.22 -19.23
CA GLU A 177 -10.66 -6.21 -20.21
C GLU A 177 -10.90 -5.56 -21.59
N ALA A 178 -11.60 -4.43 -21.62
CA ALA A 178 -11.89 -3.72 -22.86
C ALA A 178 -10.64 -3.24 -23.60
N SER A 179 -9.57 -2.89 -22.85
CA SER A 179 -8.26 -2.50 -23.42
C SER A 179 -7.35 -3.68 -23.77
N GLY A 180 -7.77 -4.92 -23.49
CA GLY A 180 -6.97 -6.13 -23.73
C GLY A 180 -5.74 -6.23 -22.82
N LEU A 181 -5.77 -5.58 -21.66
CA LEU A 181 -4.68 -5.61 -20.66
C LEU A 181 -4.96 -6.61 -19.53
N MET A 182 -6.19 -7.09 -19.35
CA MET A 182 -6.51 -8.17 -18.42
C MET A 182 -6.11 -9.52 -19.01
N VAL A 183 -5.27 -10.27 -18.28
CA VAL A 183 -4.74 -11.59 -18.71
C VAL A 183 -5.52 -12.72 -18.05
N ASN A 184 -5.72 -12.62 -16.73
CA ASN A 184 -6.36 -13.67 -15.94
C ASN A 184 -7.07 -13.08 -14.73
N ILE A 185 -8.13 -13.75 -14.32
CA ILE A 185 -8.86 -13.49 -13.08
C ILE A 185 -9.08 -14.84 -12.39
N GLU A 186 -8.58 -14.98 -11.19
CA GLU A 186 -8.70 -16.21 -10.42
C GLU A 186 -9.24 -15.97 -9.01
N ASP A 187 -9.84 -16.97 -8.40
CA ASP A 187 -10.26 -16.92 -7.02
C ASP A 187 -9.04 -16.88 -6.10
N TYR A 188 -9.07 -15.98 -5.11
CA TYR A 188 -7.97 -15.78 -4.20
C TYR A 188 -8.49 -15.53 -2.78
N ASP A 189 -8.11 -16.41 -1.86
CA ASP A 189 -8.41 -16.23 -0.45
C ASP A 189 -7.30 -15.40 0.21
N ASN A 190 -7.66 -14.24 0.76
CA ASN A 190 -6.71 -13.36 1.45
C ASN A 190 -7.27 -12.89 2.80
N LYS A 191 -6.38 -12.37 3.64
CA LYS A 191 -6.75 -11.73 4.89
C LYS A 191 -6.80 -10.22 4.68
N VAL A 192 -7.94 -9.62 5.02
CA VAL A 192 -8.18 -8.17 4.92
C VAL A 192 -8.40 -7.62 6.33
N GLY A 193 -7.76 -6.50 6.64
CA GLY A 193 -7.98 -5.80 7.89
C GLY A 193 -9.32 -5.08 7.90
N PHE A 194 -10.09 -5.25 8.96
CA PHE A 194 -11.36 -4.59 9.20
C PHE A 194 -11.26 -3.66 10.41
N SER A 195 -11.91 -2.52 10.32
CA SER A 195 -12.07 -1.60 11.44
C SER A 195 -12.96 -2.24 12.50
N GLU A 196 -12.47 -2.44 13.72
CA GLU A 196 -13.30 -2.87 14.85
C GLU A 196 -14.48 -1.93 15.10
N ARG A 197 -14.28 -0.61 14.86
CA ARG A 197 -15.28 0.42 15.13
C ARG A 197 -16.45 0.43 14.15
N ALA A 198 -16.21 0.11 12.87
CA ALA A 198 -17.20 0.26 11.81
C ALA A 198 -17.47 -1.02 11.03
N ASN A 199 -16.70 -2.09 11.29
CA ASN A 199 -16.80 -3.37 10.59
C ASN A 199 -16.72 -3.22 9.05
N VAL A 200 -15.79 -2.38 8.59
CA VAL A 200 -15.49 -2.15 7.16
C VAL A 200 -14.01 -2.37 6.89
N PRO A 201 -13.62 -2.76 5.66
CA PRO A 201 -12.21 -2.84 5.29
C PRO A 201 -11.51 -1.50 5.49
N ILE A 202 -10.35 -1.57 6.15
CA ILE A 202 -9.48 -0.39 6.34
C ILE A 202 -8.74 -0.04 5.06
N GLU A 203 -8.22 1.18 4.99
CA GLU A 203 -7.29 1.63 3.96
C GLU A 203 -5.94 2.01 4.57
N PRO A 204 -4.82 1.48 4.07
CA PRO A 204 -3.52 2.10 4.32
C PRO A 204 -3.52 3.51 3.75
N ARG A 205 -3.25 4.51 4.60
CA ARG A 205 -3.33 5.92 4.20
C ARG A 205 -2.23 6.75 4.84
N LEU A 206 -1.65 7.65 4.07
CA LEU A 206 -0.75 8.67 4.59
C LEU A 206 -1.54 9.76 5.29
N SER A 207 -1.32 9.89 6.59
CA SER A 207 -2.01 10.88 7.41
C SER A 207 -1.06 11.61 8.34
N MET A 208 -1.37 12.90 8.59
CA MET A 208 -0.66 13.72 9.57
C MET A 208 -1.19 13.41 10.96
N GLN A 209 -0.41 12.69 11.75
CA GLN A 209 -0.79 12.23 13.08
C GLN A 209 0.25 12.60 14.12
N TRP A 210 -0.11 12.47 15.40
CA TRP A 210 0.80 12.54 16.53
C TRP A 210 1.38 11.17 16.81
N PHE A 211 2.70 11.11 17.04
CA PHE A 211 3.42 9.88 17.34
C PHE A 211 4.29 10.07 18.57
N LEU A 212 4.44 8.98 19.32
CA LEU A 212 5.36 8.88 20.45
C LEU A 212 6.51 7.92 20.09
N LYS A 213 7.74 8.37 20.21
CA LYS A 213 8.92 7.49 20.22
C LYS A 213 9.08 6.95 21.64
N TYR A 214 8.93 5.66 21.79
CA TYR A 214 9.16 5.00 23.08
C TYR A 214 10.65 5.01 23.39
N PRO A 215 11.10 5.65 24.48
CA PRO A 215 12.55 5.87 24.73
C PRO A 215 13.29 4.60 25.14
N CYS A 216 12.69 3.70 25.86
CA CYS A 216 13.35 2.56 26.50
C CYS A 216 12.83 1.19 26.01
N VAL A 217 12.54 1.05 24.70
CA VAL A 217 11.96 -0.20 24.14
C VAL A 217 12.90 -1.38 24.32
N LYS A 218 14.19 -1.17 24.01
CA LYS A 218 15.16 -2.26 24.09
C LYS A 218 15.41 -2.69 25.54
N GLU A 219 15.61 -1.75 26.42
CA GLU A 219 15.84 -2.00 27.86
C GLU A 219 14.63 -2.70 28.49
N ALA A 220 13.42 -2.29 28.16
CA ALA A 220 12.19 -2.94 28.63
C ALA A 220 12.07 -4.38 28.12
N ALA A 221 12.35 -4.59 26.83
CA ALA A 221 12.33 -5.94 26.25
C ALA A 221 13.40 -6.86 26.86
N ASP A 222 14.62 -6.33 27.04
CA ASP A 222 15.74 -7.06 27.66
C ASP A 222 15.42 -7.43 29.12
N ALA A 223 14.78 -6.55 29.90
CA ALA A 223 14.37 -6.81 31.28
C ALA A 223 13.32 -7.94 31.38
N VAL A 224 12.40 -8.01 30.42
CA VAL A 224 11.43 -9.14 30.33
C VAL A 224 12.14 -10.42 29.92
N ALA A 225 12.98 -10.37 28.88
CA ALA A 225 13.73 -11.54 28.41
C ALA A 225 14.72 -12.07 29.44
N GLY A 226 15.32 -11.18 30.26
CA GLY A 226 16.25 -11.51 31.35
C GLY A 226 15.55 -12.00 32.63
N GLY A 227 14.23 -11.90 32.72
CA GLY A 227 13.45 -12.29 33.90
C GLY A 227 13.42 -11.26 35.04
N ASP A 228 13.92 -10.03 34.81
CA ASP A 228 13.83 -8.91 35.76
C ASP A 228 12.39 -8.41 35.91
N ILE A 229 11.57 -8.61 34.86
CA ILE A 229 10.13 -8.33 34.85
C ILE A 229 9.40 -9.63 34.43
N THR A 230 8.45 -10.07 35.25
CA THR A 230 7.60 -11.24 34.98
C THR A 230 6.12 -10.83 35.03
N PHE A 231 5.30 -11.44 34.17
CA PHE A 231 3.84 -11.24 34.11
C PHE A 231 3.10 -12.43 34.72
#